data_63156b0f12d1e929747617163988d814
#
_entry.id   63156b0f12d1e929747617163988d814
#
_cell.length_a   1.000
_cell.length_b   1.000
_cell.length_c   1.000
_cell.angle_alpha   90.00
_cell.angle_beta   90.00
_cell.angle_gamma   90.00
#
_symmetry.space_group_name_H-M   'P 1'
#
loop_
_entity.id
_entity.type
_entity.pdbx_description
1 polymer ?
#
loop_
_entity_poly.entity_id
_entity_poly.type
_entity_poly.pdbx_seq_one_letter_code
_entity_poly.pdbx_strand_id
1 'polypeptide(L)'
;MRDPFKNPFPSSDAARHAIWEMLVPRDIDAFLTADWSMVQDDFVEEGFIGIDGRKEVSPDKWRLAFPTLNAYRDEWLRQAKDFATQSFSEDTRTAIFTTTTLEDIEIEGDMALVRKKFDGGLTKSDGTRDIMQWQTLYYCRLHEGRWKICGFTGYLPNPMG
;
A
#
# COMPACT_ATOMS: atom_id res chain seq x y z
N MET A 1 4.98 14.99 -17.80
CA MET A 1 4.61 13.56 -17.62
C MET A 1 5.13 13.07 -16.27
N ARG A 2 4.29 12.37 -15.53
CA ARG A 2 4.66 11.83 -14.22
C ARG A 2 5.68 10.68 -14.37
N ASP A 3 6.77 10.74 -13.59
CA ASP A 3 7.68 9.62 -13.44
C ASP A 3 7.22 8.80 -12.21
N PRO A 4 6.71 7.57 -12.42
CA PRO A 4 6.17 6.78 -11.31
C PRO A 4 7.21 6.34 -10.29
N PHE A 5 8.50 6.36 -10.67
CA PHE A 5 9.59 5.97 -9.77
C PHE A 5 10.12 7.14 -8.94
N LYS A 6 9.70 8.35 -9.26
CA LYS A 6 10.19 9.54 -8.60
C LYS A 6 9.25 9.99 -7.49
N ASN A 7 9.82 10.23 -6.29
CA ASN A 7 9.09 10.79 -5.17
C ASN A 7 8.57 12.18 -5.52
N PRO A 8 7.24 12.41 -5.51
CA PRO A 8 6.68 13.72 -5.86
C PRO A 8 6.89 14.78 -4.77
N PHE A 9 7.28 14.36 -3.57
CA PHE A 9 7.52 15.27 -2.45
C PHE A 9 9.00 15.64 -2.37
N PRO A 10 9.31 16.94 -2.20
CA PRO A 10 10.72 17.33 -2.04
C PRO A 10 11.28 16.84 -0.71
N SER A 11 12.60 16.66 -0.64
CA SER A 11 13.26 16.23 0.59
C SER A 11 13.11 17.27 1.72
N SER A 12 12.82 18.53 1.36
CA SER A 12 12.51 19.59 2.33
C SER A 12 11.18 19.36 3.06
N ASP A 13 10.23 18.63 2.45
CA ASP A 13 9.04 18.12 3.13
C ASP A 13 9.36 16.72 3.65
N ALA A 14 10.15 16.66 4.69
CA ALA A 14 10.76 15.42 5.16
C ALA A 14 9.72 14.36 5.54
N ALA A 15 8.61 14.77 6.14
CA ALA A 15 7.55 13.85 6.57
C ALA A 15 6.88 13.17 5.38
N ARG A 16 6.39 13.95 4.41
CA ARG A 16 5.73 13.39 3.22
C ARG A 16 6.70 12.59 2.36
N HIS A 17 7.92 13.08 2.23
CA HIS A 17 8.96 12.36 1.49
C HIS A 17 9.21 10.97 2.09
N ALA A 18 9.36 10.89 3.41
CA ALA A 18 9.58 9.61 4.12
C ALA A 18 8.39 8.67 4.01
N ILE A 19 7.17 9.19 4.11
CA ILE A 19 5.95 8.38 3.99
C ILE A 19 5.82 7.78 2.59
N TRP A 20 6.14 8.57 1.56
CA TRP A 20 6.11 8.06 0.19
C TRP A 20 7.15 6.95 -0.02
N GLU A 21 8.38 7.16 0.47
CA GLU A 21 9.44 6.13 0.37
C GLU A 21 9.03 4.83 1.07
N MET A 22 8.34 4.92 2.18
CA MET A 22 7.84 3.77 2.95
C MET A 22 6.74 3.02 2.20
N LEU A 23 5.75 3.74 1.68
CA LEU A 23 4.52 3.15 1.15
C LEU A 23 4.58 2.85 -0.35
N VAL A 24 5.55 3.37 -1.09
CA VAL A 24 5.66 3.10 -2.53
C VAL A 24 6.86 2.22 -2.83
N PRO A 25 8.11 2.71 -2.90
CA PRO A 25 9.20 1.81 -3.33
C PRO A 25 9.48 0.69 -2.35
N ARG A 26 9.55 0.96 -1.05
CA ARG A 26 9.91 -0.08 -0.08
C ARG A 26 8.82 -1.15 0.03
N ASP A 27 7.55 -0.73 0.05
CA ASP A 27 6.42 -1.67 0.09
C ASP A 27 6.36 -2.53 -1.18
N ILE A 28 6.47 -1.92 -2.35
CA ILE A 28 6.41 -2.64 -3.61
C ILE A 28 7.57 -3.61 -3.75
N ASP A 29 8.79 -3.18 -3.47
CA ASP A 29 9.97 -4.03 -3.58
C ASP A 29 9.94 -5.19 -2.58
N ALA A 30 9.47 -4.94 -1.35
CA ALA A 30 9.28 -5.99 -0.35
C ALA A 30 8.25 -7.03 -0.82
N PHE A 31 7.13 -6.57 -1.37
CA PHE A 31 6.08 -7.44 -1.88
C PHE A 31 6.58 -8.31 -3.03
N LEU A 32 7.29 -7.72 -3.99
CA LEU A 32 7.80 -8.44 -5.16
C LEU A 32 8.85 -9.49 -4.80
N THR A 33 9.57 -9.31 -3.69
CA THR A 33 10.55 -10.27 -3.20
C THR A 33 9.99 -11.17 -2.09
N ALA A 34 8.74 -10.97 -1.70
CA ALA A 34 8.08 -11.67 -0.59
C ALA A 34 8.90 -11.61 0.70
N ASP A 35 9.50 -10.45 0.95
CA ASP A 35 10.40 -10.22 2.08
C ASP A 35 9.80 -9.23 3.08
N TRP A 36 9.07 -9.75 4.06
CA TRP A 36 8.47 -8.94 5.12
C TRP A 36 9.51 -8.20 5.96
N SER A 37 10.73 -8.72 6.07
CA SER A 37 11.78 -8.08 6.87
C SER A 37 12.14 -6.68 6.37
N MET A 38 11.91 -6.40 5.09
CA MET A 38 12.14 -5.07 4.50
C MET A 38 11.19 -4.01 5.04
N VAL A 39 9.99 -4.40 5.48
CA VAL A 39 8.92 -3.48 5.90
C VAL A 39 8.47 -3.66 7.33
N GLN A 40 8.95 -4.67 8.04
CA GLN A 40 8.44 -4.98 9.40
C GLN A 40 8.58 -3.80 10.37
N ASP A 41 9.63 -3.01 10.22
CA ASP A 41 9.87 -1.85 11.08
C ASP A 41 9.07 -0.60 10.64
N ASP A 42 8.35 -0.70 9.53
CA ASP A 42 7.47 0.37 9.05
C ASP A 42 6.12 0.39 9.79
N PHE A 43 5.86 -0.58 10.66
CA PHE A 43 4.58 -0.73 11.33
C PHE A 43 4.70 -0.54 12.84
N VAL A 44 3.63 -0.01 13.43
CA VAL A 44 3.42 -0.03 14.89
C VAL A 44 2.54 -1.24 15.19
N GLU A 45 3.07 -2.19 15.95
CA GLU A 45 2.35 -3.42 16.26
C GLU A 45 1.22 -3.19 17.25
N GLU A 46 1.50 -2.42 18.31
CA GLU A 46 0.53 -2.15 19.35
C GLU A 46 -0.67 -1.37 18.81
N GLY A 47 -1.86 -1.95 18.92
CA GLY A 47 -3.09 -1.33 18.48
C GLY A 47 -3.31 -1.33 16.96
N PHE A 48 -2.46 -2.01 16.20
CA PHE A 48 -2.64 -2.11 14.76
C PHE A 48 -3.97 -2.80 14.42
N ILE A 49 -4.72 -2.20 13.48
CA ILE A 49 -5.89 -2.85 12.87
C ILE A 49 -5.88 -2.59 11.37
N GLY A 50 -6.37 -3.58 10.62
CA GLY A 50 -6.60 -3.45 9.20
C GLY A 50 -8.05 -3.79 8.85
N ILE A 51 -8.70 -2.87 8.15
CA ILE A 51 -10.08 -3.03 7.70
C ILE A 51 -10.07 -3.32 6.20
N ASP A 52 -10.82 -4.35 5.80
CA ASP A 52 -11.01 -4.70 4.40
C ASP A 52 -12.37 -4.15 3.94
N GLY A 53 -12.32 -3.17 3.04
CA GLY A 53 -13.51 -2.55 2.46
C GLY A 53 -14.19 -3.42 1.40
N ARG A 54 -13.55 -4.50 0.94
CA ARG A 54 -14.10 -5.47 -0.02
C ARG A 54 -14.61 -4.83 -1.30
N LYS A 55 -14.04 -3.69 -1.68
CA LYS A 55 -14.44 -2.85 -2.82
C LYS A 55 -15.89 -2.37 -2.73
N GLU A 56 -16.39 -2.22 -1.50
CA GLU A 56 -17.74 -1.74 -1.23
C GLU A 56 -17.72 -0.30 -0.73
N VAL A 57 -18.66 0.51 -1.19
CA VAL A 57 -18.80 1.90 -0.77
C VAL A 57 -19.37 1.99 0.65
N SER A 58 -20.33 1.13 0.98
CA SER A 58 -21.00 1.16 2.27
C SER A 58 -20.14 0.56 3.38
N PRO A 59 -19.86 1.34 4.45
CA PRO A 59 -19.11 0.82 5.60
C PRO A 59 -19.76 -0.40 6.28
N ASP A 60 -21.08 -0.56 6.14
CA ASP A 60 -21.79 -1.71 6.71
C ASP A 60 -21.31 -3.06 6.14
N LYS A 61 -20.68 -3.01 4.97
CA LYS A 61 -20.16 -4.21 4.29
C LYS A 61 -18.67 -4.40 4.52
N TRP A 62 -18.02 -3.49 5.21
CA TRP A 62 -16.61 -3.59 5.54
C TRP A 62 -16.39 -4.60 6.66
N ARG A 63 -15.15 -5.03 6.78
CA ARG A 63 -14.82 -6.08 7.72
C ARG A 63 -13.51 -5.77 8.43
N LEU A 64 -13.46 -6.01 9.75
CA LEU A 64 -12.22 -6.02 10.50
C LEU A 64 -11.48 -7.33 10.17
N ALA A 65 -10.72 -7.31 9.08
CA ALA A 65 -10.05 -8.50 8.58
C ALA A 65 -8.75 -8.79 9.33
N PHE A 66 -8.08 -7.74 9.80
CA PHE A 66 -6.76 -7.85 10.42
C PHE A 66 -6.77 -7.17 11.79
N PRO A 67 -7.20 -7.90 12.83
CA PRO A 67 -7.25 -7.34 14.19
C PRO A 67 -5.86 -7.16 14.83
N THR A 68 -4.83 -7.74 14.21
CA THR A 68 -3.44 -7.62 14.67
C THR A 68 -2.51 -7.45 13.47
N LEU A 69 -1.31 -6.94 13.72
CA LEU A 69 -0.28 -6.85 12.69
C LEU A 69 0.13 -8.23 12.18
N ASN A 70 0.19 -9.23 13.06
CA ASN A 70 0.55 -10.59 12.65
C ASN A 70 -0.45 -11.17 11.66
N ALA A 71 -1.75 -10.91 11.85
CA ALA A 71 -2.79 -11.36 10.92
C ALA A 71 -2.59 -10.71 9.54
N TYR A 72 -2.27 -9.43 9.50
CA TYR A 72 -1.99 -8.73 8.25
C TYR A 72 -0.72 -9.25 7.59
N ARG A 73 0.37 -9.41 8.33
CA ARG A 73 1.63 -9.96 7.84
C ARG A 73 1.41 -11.31 7.16
N ASP A 74 0.66 -12.20 7.79
CA ASP A 74 0.44 -13.54 7.26
C ASP A 74 -0.30 -13.51 5.93
N GLU A 75 -1.32 -12.65 5.80
CA GLU A 75 -2.04 -12.49 4.54
C GLU A 75 -1.18 -11.79 3.48
N TRP A 76 -0.41 -10.76 3.88
CA TRP A 76 0.52 -10.07 2.98
C TRP A 76 1.54 -11.05 2.40
N LEU A 77 2.12 -11.90 3.24
CA LEU A 77 3.08 -12.92 2.79
C LEU A 77 2.43 -13.95 1.89
N ARG A 78 1.20 -14.39 2.20
CA ARG A 78 0.46 -15.32 1.37
C ARG A 78 0.25 -14.73 -0.04
N GLN A 79 -0.20 -13.48 -0.10
CA GLN A 79 -0.42 -12.80 -1.38
C GLN A 79 0.89 -12.59 -2.15
N ALA A 80 1.96 -12.20 -1.47
CA ALA A 80 3.25 -11.97 -2.09
C ALA A 80 3.82 -13.26 -2.69
N LYS A 81 3.72 -14.37 -1.97
CA LYS A 81 4.17 -15.70 -2.45
C LYS A 81 3.33 -16.17 -3.61
N ASP A 82 2.02 -15.99 -3.55
CA ASP A 82 1.10 -16.34 -4.64
C ASP A 82 1.43 -15.53 -5.89
N PHE A 83 1.64 -14.23 -5.75
CA PHE A 83 2.02 -13.35 -6.86
C PHE A 83 3.33 -13.82 -7.50
N ALA A 84 4.30 -14.24 -6.72
CA ALA A 84 5.60 -14.71 -7.21
C ALA A 84 5.51 -15.98 -8.06
N THR A 85 4.41 -16.74 -7.93
CA THR A 85 4.20 -17.95 -8.76
C THR A 85 3.58 -17.64 -10.12
N GLN A 86 3.10 -16.42 -10.33
CA GLN A 86 2.42 -16.03 -11.56
C GLN A 86 3.41 -15.53 -12.60
N SER A 87 3.06 -15.71 -13.87
CA SER A 87 3.89 -15.29 -15.00
C SER A 87 3.23 -14.12 -15.73
N PHE A 88 4.01 -13.07 -15.98
CA PHE A 88 3.56 -11.85 -16.64
C PHE A 88 4.36 -11.59 -17.91
N SER A 89 3.71 -10.99 -18.91
CA SER A 89 4.34 -10.62 -20.18
C SER A 89 5.03 -9.26 -20.15
N GLU A 90 4.97 -8.57 -19.03
CA GLU A 90 5.58 -7.24 -18.85
C GLU A 90 6.38 -7.22 -17.54
N ASP A 91 7.20 -6.19 -17.38
CA ASP A 91 7.95 -5.99 -16.14
C ASP A 91 6.98 -5.62 -15.02
N THR A 92 6.85 -6.50 -14.03
CA THR A 92 5.87 -6.34 -12.94
C THR A 92 6.16 -5.11 -12.08
N ARG A 93 7.43 -4.82 -11.82
CA ARG A 93 7.80 -3.66 -11.00
C ARG A 93 7.38 -2.37 -11.67
N THR A 94 7.69 -2.21 -12.96
CA THR A 94 7.27 -1.03 -13.73
C THR A 94 5.76 -0.90 -13.78
N ALA A 95 5.04 -2.00 -14.01
CA ALA A 95 3.58 -1.98 -14.08
C ALA A 95 2.94 -1.56 -12.76
N ILE A 96 3.43 -2.08 -11.64
CA ILE A 96 2.89 -1.73 -10.32
C ILE A 96 3.19 -0.27 -9.98
N PHE A 97 4.41 0.20 -10.21
CA PHE A 97 4.73 1.63 -10.00
C PHE A 97 3.85 2.54 -10.86
N THR A 98 3.66 2.19 -12.12
CA THR A 98 2.83 2.99 -13.04
C THR A 98 1.37 3.05 -12.59
N THR A 99 0.86 1.97 -12.03
CA THR A 99 -0.50 1.86 -11.52
C THR A 99 -0.70 2.63 -10.21
N THR A 100 0.37 2.85 -9.45
CA THR A 100 0.32 3.41 -8.10
C THR A 100 0.39 4.93 -8.12
N THR A 101 -0.50 5.58 -7.36
CA THR A 101 -0.45 7.02 -7.10
C THR A 101 -0.56 7.28 -5.61
N LEU A 102 0.38 8.05 -5.06
CA LEU A 102 0.35 8.48 -3.67
C LEU A 102 0.79 9.93 -3.61
N GLU A 103 -0.18 10.83 -3.61
CA GLU A 103 0.03 12.29 -3.62
C GLU A 103 -0.69 12.99 -2.47
N ASP A 104 -1.73 12.34 -1.89
CA ASP A 104 -2.56 12.92 -0.84
C ASP A 104 -2.11 12.41 0.52
N ILE A 105 -1.41 13.27 1.26
CA ILE A 105 -0.98 13.03 2.64
C ILE A 105 -1.39 14.22 3.48
N GLU A 106 -2.31 13.99 4.43
CA GLU A 106 -2.69 14.99 5.42
C GLU A 106 -1.93 14.72 6.72
N ILE A 107 -1.32 15.75 7.27
CA ILE A 107 -0.55 15.63 8.51
C ILE A 107 -1.10 16.63 9.52
N GLU A 108 -1.41 16.14 10.72
CA GLU A 108 -1.76 16.94 11.86
C GLU A 108 -0.92 16.49 13.05
N GLY A 109 0.05 17.35 13.45
CA GLY A 109 0.99 16.98 14.50
C GLY A 109 1.82 15.74 14.13
N ASP A 110 1.72 14.71 14.93
CA ASP A 110 2.44 13.44 14.73
C ASP A 110 1.56 12.34 14.09
N MET A 111 0.42 12.72 13.50
CA MET A 111 -0.50 11.81 12.82
C MET A 111 -0.59 12.15 11.35
N ALA A 112 -0.79 11.13 10.51
CA ALA A 112 -0.99 11.31 9.08
C ALA A 112 -2.08 10.38 8.54
N LEU A 113 -2.85 10.93 7.59
CA LEU A 113 -3.80 10.16 6.77
C LEU A 113 -3.26 10.14 5.34
N VAL A 114 -3.06 8.94 4.81
CA VAL A 114 -2.40 8.74 3.52
C VAL A 114 -3.33 8.01 2.57
N ARG A 115 -3.54 8.56 1.36
CA ARG A 115 -4.37 7.93 0.32
C ARG A 115 -3.46 7.34 -0.75
N LYS A 116 -3.40 6.01 -0.80
CA LYS A 116 -2.66 5.28 -1.84
C LYS A 116 -3.65 4.67 -2.80
N LYS A 117 -3.51 5.01 -4.08
CA LYS A 117 -4.47 4.63 -5.11
C LYS A 117 -3.81 3.75 -6.16
N PHE A 118 -4.56 2.76 -6.62
CA PHE A 118 -4.16 1.91 -7.73
C PHE A 118 -5.20 2.05 -8.84
N ASP A 119 -4.73 2.29 -10.08
CA ASP A 119 -5.58 2.35 -11.26
C ASP A 119 -4.79 1.87 -12.47
N GLY A 120 -4.97 0.61 -12.81
CA GLY A 120 -4.26 -0.02 -13.92
C GLY A 120 -4.30 -1.54 -13.81
N GLY A 121 -3.21 -2.18 -14.18
CA GLY A 121 -3.13 -3.63 -14.09
C GLY A 121 -1.86 -4.18 -14.71
N LEU A 122 -1.78 -5.50 -14.72
CA LEU A 122 -0.68 -6.26 -15.27
C LEU A 122 -1.20 -7.27 -16.28
N THR A 123 -0.49 -7.42 -17.39
CA THR A 123 -0.82 -8.43 -18.39
C THR A 123 -0.05 -9.70 -18.09
N LYS A 124 -0.80 -10.80 -17.93
CA LYS A 124 -0.22 -12.12 -17.69
C LYS A 124 0.28 -12.75 -19.00
N SER A 125 1.13 -13.73 -18.87
CA SER A 125 1.72 -14.42 -20.03
C SER A 125 0.68 -15.13 -20.90
N ASP A 126 -0.50 -15.48 -20.33
CA ASP A 126 -1.60 -16.08 -21.09
C ASP A 126 -2.49 -15.03 -21.77
N GLY A 127 -2.15 -13.75 -21.70
CA GLY A 127 -2.90 -12.66 -22.30
C GLY A 127 -4.02 -12.08 -21.44
N THR A 128 -4.35 -12.69 -20.32
CA THR A 128 -5.34 -12.15 -19.38
C THR A 128 -4.75 -10.99 -18.60
N ARG A 129 -5.61 -10.18 -18.02
CA ARG A 129 -5.20 -8.98 -17.31
C ARG A 129 -5.60 -9.05 -15.85
N ASP A 130 -4.63 -8.81 -14.98
CA ASP A 130 -4.83 -8.69 -13.54
C ASP A 130 -5.09 -7.21 -13.21
N ILE A 131 -6.34 -6.88 -12.91
CA ILE A 131 -6.76 -5.49 -12.71
C ILE A 131 -6.45 -5.04 -11.29
N MET A 132 -5.73 -3.92 -11.18
CA MET A 132 -5.44 -3.25 -9.92
C MET A 132 -6.20 -1.92 -9.91
N GLN A 133 -7.38 -1.92 -9.32
CA GLN A 133 -8.21 -0.71 -9.24
C GLN A 133 -8.89 -0.65 -7.87
N TRP A 134 -8.19 -0.06 -6.91
CA TRP A 134 -8.70 0.19 -5.56
C TRP A 134 -7.89 1.29 -4.91
N GLN A 135 -8.29 1.68 -3.71
CA GLN A 135 -7.51 2.60 -2.90
C GLN A 135 -7.49 2.15 -1.45
N THR A 136 -6.46 2.59 -0.75
CA THR A 136 -6.27 2.30 0.67
C THR A 136 -5.98 3.59 1.42
N LEU A 137 -6.64 3.76 2.55
CA LEU A 137 -6.35 4.81 3.51
C LEU A 137 -5.42 4.23 4.57
N TYR A 138 -4.21 4.73 4.65
CA TYR A 138 -3.26 4.35 5.69
C TYR A 138 -3.29 5.40 6.80
N TYR A 139 -3.22 4.92 8.04
CA TYR A 139 -3.10 5.75 9.23
C TYR A 139 -1.68 5.62 9.73
N CYS A 140 -0.95 6.74 9.73
CA CYS A 140 0.45 6.76 10.12
C CYS A 140 0.65 7.62 11.34
N ARG A 141 1.69 7.32 12.09
CA ARG A 141 2.07 8.06 13.28
C ARG A 141 3.58 8.23 13.34
N LEU A 142 4.03 9.39 13.80
CA LEU A 142 5.43 9.61 14.11
C LEU A 142 5.74 8.89 15.43
N HIS A 143 6.57 7.85 15.34
CA HIS A 143 6.90 6.99 16.46
C HIS A 143 8.43 6.94 16.58
N GLU A 144 8.95 7.44 17.69
CA GLU A 144 10.39 7.48 17.95
C GLU A 144 11.19 8.13 16.80
N GLY A 145 10.67 9.26 16.30
CA GLY A 145 11.32 10.03 15.23
C GLY A 145 11.13 9.47 13.82
N ARG A 146 10.32 8.44 13.64
CA ARG A 146 10.09 7.80 12.36
C ARG A 146 8.59 7.64 12.08
N TRP A 147 8.16 7.96 10.86
CA TRP A 147 6.78 7.72 10.43
C TRP A 147 6.55 6.23 10.24
N LYS A 148 5.50 5.70 10.86
CA LYS A 148 5.13 4.28 10.80
C LYS A 148 3.63 4.13 10.56
N ILE A 149 3.24 2.99 10.01
CA ILE A 149 1.86 2.63 9.74
C ILE A 149 1.26 2.04 11.01
N CYS A 150 0.16 2.63 11.51
CA CYS A 150 -0.53 2.11 12.69
C CYS A 150 -1.87 1.45 12.36
N GLY A 151 -2.28 1.45 11.10
CA GLY A 151 -3.48 0.78 10.63
C GLY A 151 -3.88 1.23 9.24
N PHE A 152 -4.92 0.61 8.70
CA PHE A 152 -5.45 1.00 7.39
C PHE A 152 -6.90 0.58 7.21
N THR A 153 -7.57 1.25 6.25
CA THR A 153 -8.79 0.77 5.62
C THR A 153 -8.50 0.60 4.14
N GLY A 154 -8.45 -0.64 3.69
CA GLY A 154 -7.99 -0.98 2.35
C GLY A 154 -9.07 -1.60 1.48
N TYR A 155 -8.70 -1.80 0.20
CA TYR A 155 -9.54 -2.36 -0.84
C TYR A 155 -10.86 -1.60 -0.97
N LEU A 156 -10.77 -0.28 -0.94
CA LEU A 156 -11.90 0.60 -1.22
C LEU A 156 -12.05 0.77 -2.74
N PRO A 157 -13.27 1.06 -3.23
CA PRO A 157 -13.42 1.38 -4.65
C PRO A 157 -12.57 2.58 -5.07
N ASN A 158 -12.14 2.62 -6.32
CA ASN A 158 -11.44 3.77 -6.89
C ASN A 158 -12.03 4.08 -8.26
N PRO A 159 -12.83 5.15 -8.40
CA PRO A 159 -13.22 6.10 -7.35
C PRO A 159 -14.26 5.55 -6.36
N MET A 160 -14.40 6.24 -5.23
CA MET A 160 -15.44 5.94 -4.26
C MET A 160 -16.81 6.34 -4.81
N GLY A 161 -17.67 5.37 -4.93
CA GLY A 161 -19.05 5.60 -5.40
C GLY A 161 -19.23 5.69 -6.90
#